data_b10fe0484d41517ef749672f689de04a
#
_entry.id   b10fe0484d41517ef749672f689de04a
#
_cell.length_a   1.000
_cell.length_b   1.000
_cell.length_c   1.000
_cell.angle_alpha   90.00
_cell.angle_beta   90.00
_cell.angle_gamma   90.00
#
_symmetry.space_group_name_H-M   'P 1'
#
loop_
_entity.id
_entity.type
_entity.pdbx_description
1 polymer ?
#
loop_
_entity_poly.entity_id
_entity_poly.type
_entity_poly.pdbx_seq_one_letter_code
_entity_poly.pdbx_strand_id
1 'polypeptide(L)'
;MKGIILLANGFEDVEAIATIDVLRRSKIDVDTVTLNKDLFVITSSNLKVLANYYIENVNFENYDFLIIPGGKAVFNIWKNYYKLDQIIEVFIKKGLLVAAICAAPMLLNNFLDGYDFTCFKGCQEEINHGNYINNPVVVSKNIITARSMYYSNDFALEIIKYLQSSSQANLVEKQIKSL
;
A
#
# COMPACT_ATOMS: atom_id res chain seq x y z
N MET A 1 -9.02 -14.30 3.14
CA MET A 1 -8.48 -13.21 2.34
C MET A 1 -7.17 -12.80 2.96
N LYS A 2 -6.13 -12.75 2.16
CA LYS A 2 -4.76 -12.50 2.63
C LYS A 2 -4.05 -11.51 1.72
N GLY A 3 -3.55 -10.42 2.29
CA GLY A 3 -2.80 -9.41 1.57
C GLY A 3 -1.31 -9.45 1.84
N ILE A 4 -0.58 -8.67 1.07
CA ILE A 4 0.85 -8.49 1.22
C ILE A 4 1.21 -7.01 1.21
N ILE A 5 2.10 -6.59 2.10
CA ILE A 5 2.66 -5.25 2.15
C ILE A 5 4.17 -5.28 1.96
N LEU A 6 4.67 -4.43 1.06
CA LEU A 6 6.08 -4.35 0.72
C LEU A 6 6.80 -3.38 1.67
N LEU A 7 7.79 -3.87 2.40
CA LEU A 7 8.60 -3.08 3.31
C LEU A 7 10.06 -3.04 2.85
N ALA A 8 10.65 -1.86 2.83
CA ALA A 8 12.08 -1.67 2.61
C ALA A 8 12.59 -0.56 3.53
N ASN A 9 13.90 -0.50 3.79
CA ASN A 9 14.47 0.50 4.67
C ASN A 9 14.05 1.93 4.27
N GLY A 10 13.54 2.68 5.24
CA GLY A 10 13.00 4.02 5.03
C GLY A 10 11.52 4.05 4.63
N PHE A 11 10.76 2.95 4.79
CA PHE A 11 9.29 3.00 4.64
C PHE A 11 8.68 3.90 5.73
N GLU A 12 7.54 4.52 5.44
CA GLU A 12 6.85 5.39 6.38
C GLU A 12 6.08 4.57 7.42
N ASP A 13 6.41 4.79 8.68
CA ASP A 13 5.90 4.01 9.82
C ASP A 13 4.39 4.00 9.88
N VAL A 14 3.79 5.18 9.89
CA VAL A 14 2.34 5.32 10.08
C VAL A 14 1.58 4.71 8.91
N GLU A 15 2.10 4.86 7.69
CA GLU A 15 1.44 4.34 6.48
C GLU A 15 1.38 2.82 6.44
N ALA A 16 2.45 2.16 6.91
CA ALA A 16 2.48 0.70 6.95
C ALA A 16 1.80 0.14 8.21
N ILE A 17 2.20 0.61 9.40
CA ILE A 17 1.79 -0.02 10.66
C ILE A 17 0.32 0.25 10.95
N ALA A 18 -0.17 1.49 10.75
CA ALA A 18 -1.58 1.80 10.95
C ALA A 18 -2.46 1.04 9.95
N THR A 19 -2.04 0.95 8.68
CA THR A 19 -2.77 0.18 7.67
C THR A 19 -2.87 -1.30 8.07
N ILE A 20 -1.77 -1.93 8.50
CA ILE A 20 -1.77 -3.33 8.98
C ILE A 20 -2.70 -3.49 10.19
N ASP A 21 -2.62 -2.60 11.20
CA ASP A 21 -3.45 -2.69 12.41
C ASP A 21 -4.94 -2.60 12.05
N VAL A 22 -5.32 -1.61 11.26
CA VAL A 22 -6.72 -1.37 10.86
C VAL A 22 -7.27 -2.55 10.05
N LEU A 23 -6.50 -3.11 9.11
CA LEU A 23 -6.91 -4.28 8.33
C LEU A 23 -7.09 -5.52 9.21
N ARG A 24 -6.17 -5.77 10.15
CA ARG A 24 -6.25 -6.91 11.07
C ARG A 24 -7.45 -6.80 12.03
N ARG A 25 -7.89 -5.59 12.39
CA ARG A 25 -9.16 -5.38 13.14
C ARG A 25 -10.38 -5.87 12.36
N SER A 26 -10.36 -5.81 11.04
CA SER A 26 -11.41 -6.40 10.19
C SER A 26 -11.19 -7.88 9.87
N LYS A 27 -10.20 -8.54 10.52
CA LYS A 27 -9.80 -9.94 10.28
C LYS A 27 -9.29 -10.20 8.87
N ILE A 28 -8.67 -9.19 8.25
CA ILE A 28 -7.93 -9.33 7.01
C ILE A 28 -6.47 -9.62 7.38
N ASP A 29 -5.94 -10.75 6.92
CA ASP A 29 -4.54 -11.11 7.12
C ASP A 29 -3.65 -10.30 6.18
N VAL A 30 -2.52 -9.81 6.71
CA VAL A 30 -1.50 -9.11 5.94
C VAL A 30 -0.13 -9.63 6.32
N ASP A 31 0.60 -10.15 5.33
CA ASP A 31 2.01 -10.49 5.47
C ASP A 31 2.89 -9.30 5.08
N THR A 32 3.97 -9.12 5.82
CA THR A 32 5.00 -8.12 5.53
C THR A 32 6.18 -8.77 4.83
N VAL A 33 6.65 -8.15 3.75
CA VAL A 33 7.70 -8.70 2.89
C VAL A 33 8.79 -7.68 2.64
N THR A 34 10.05 -8.09 2.68
CA THR A 34 11.19 -7.19 2.51
C THR A 34 12.21 -7.66 1.48
N LEU A 35 12.90 -6.67 0.87
CA LEU A 35 14.09 -6.85 0.04
C LEU A 35 15.39 -6.90 0.83
N ASN A 36 15.37 -6.60 2.12
CA ASN A 36 16.58 -6.53 2.93
C ASN A 36 17.28 -7.89 3.01
N LYS A 37 18.59 -7.87 3.28
CA LYS A 37 19.41 -9.08 3.47
C LYS A 37 19.03 -9.86 4.73
N ASP A 38 18.40 -9.20 5.68
CA ASP A 38 17.78 -9.80 6.86
C ASP A 38 16.30 -9.36 6.95
N LEU A 39 15.51 -10.00 7.81
CA LEU A 39 14.10 -9.67 7.95
C LEU A 39 13.85 -8.35 8.69
N PHE A 40 14.87 -7.72 9.26
CA PHE A 40 14.72 -6.44 9.90
C PHE A 40 14.68 -5.30 8.88
N VAL A 41 13.71 -4.42 9.07
CA VAL A 41 13.50 -3.24 8.23
C VAL A 41 13.52 -2.00 9.13
N ILE A 42 14.32 -1.02 8.74
CA ILE A 42 14.40 0.26 9.45
C ILE A 42 13.40 1.23 8.83
N THR A 43 12.52 1.81 9.64
CA THR A 43 11.51 2.76 9.21
C THR A 43 12.09 4.15 8.94
N SER A 44 11.27 5.08 8.46
CA SER A 44 11.63 6.50 8.28
C SER A 44 12.03 7.18 9.60
N SER A 45 11.45 6.73 10.73
CA SER A 45 11.71 7.26 12.07
C SER A 45 12.77 6.45 12.86
N ASN A 46 13.51 5.57 12.18
CA ASN A 46 14.55 4.70 12.77
C ASN A 46 14.02 3.61 13.72
N LEU A 47 12.76 3.24 13.66
CA LEU A 47 12.27 2.05 14.35
C LEU A 47 12.71 0.79 13.59
N LYS A 48 12.92 -0.30 14.33
CA LYS A 48 13.27 -1.58 13.76
C LYS A 48 12.06 -2.51 13.77
N VAL A 49 11.63 -2.95 12.60
CA VAL A 49 10.48 -3.82 12.41
C VAL A 49 10.93 -5.14 11.80
N LEU A 50 10.36 -6.25 12.23
CA LEU A 50 10.62 -7.58 11.68
C LEU A 50 9.56 -7.90 10.61
N ALA A 51 9.98 -8.09 9.37
CA ALA A 51 9.13 -8.58 8.30
C ALA A 51 8.86 -10.09 8.43
N ASN A 52 7.77 -10.57 7.87
CA ASN A 52 7.42 -12.00 7.89
C ASN A 52 8.29 -12.81 6.92
N TYR A 53 8.57 -12.26 5.73
CA TYR A 53 9.25 -12.99 4.67
C TYR A 53 10.23 -12.13 3.88
N TYR A 54 11.22 -12.80 3.29
CA TYR A 54 12.00 -12.23 2.18
C TYR A 54 11.18 -12.25 0.91
N ILE A 55 11.30 -11.23 0.10
CA ILE A 55 10.55 -11.10 -1.15
C ILE A 55 10.79 -12.28 -2.11
N GLU A 56 12.00 -12.84 -2.10
CA GLU A 56 12.39 -13.97 -2.94
C GLU A 56 11.71 -15.29 -2.54
N ASN A 57 11.22 -15.37 -1.30
CA ASN A 57 10.57 -16.56 -0.75
C ASN A 57 9.04 -16.51 -0.87
N VAL A 58 8.51 -15.48 -1.56
CA VAL A 58 7.07 -15.25 -1.67
C VAL A 58 6.58 -15.60 -3.07
N ASN A 59 5.51 -16.40 -3.12
CA ASN A 59 4.72 -16.56 -4.33
C ASN A 59 3.54 -15.56 -4.27
N PHE A 60 3.62 -14.48 -5.03
CA PHE A 60 2.61 -13.41 -5.07
C PHE A 60 1.26 -13.88 -5.59
N GLU A 61 1.21 -14.98 -6.35
CA GLU A 61 -0.03 -15.59 -6.83
C GLU A 61 -0.97 -16.09 -5.72
N ASN A 62 -0.43 -16.27 -4.50
CA ASN A 62 -1.18 -16.74 -3.33
C ASN A 62 -1.83 -15.61 -2.52
N TYR A 63 -1.75 -14.36 -2.99
CA TYR A 63 -2.28 -13.20 -2.29
C TYR A 63 -3.43 -12.55 -3.05
N ASP A 64 -4.38 -12.00 -2.30
CA ASP A 64 -5.60 -11.38 -2.82
C ASP A 64 -5.42 -9.88 -3.09
N PHE A 65 -4.42 -9.23 -2.50
CA PHE A 65 -4.14 -7.81 -2.71
C PHE A 65 -2.71 -7.42 -2.31
N LEU A 66 -2.25 -6.30 -2.88
CA LEU A 66 -0.93 -5.71 -2.66
C LEU A 66 -1.05 -4.32 -2.04
N ILE A 67 -0.22 -4.02 -1.03
CA ILE A 67 -0.09 -2.68 -0.44
C ILE A 67 1.36 -2.21 -0.56
N ILE A 68 1.54 -0.94 -0.95
CA ILE A 68 2.84 -0.29 -1.05
C ILE A 68 2.81 1.01 -0.24
N PRO A 69 3.46 1.06 0.92
CA PRO A 69 3.63 2.27 1.70
C PRO A 69 4.64 3.21 1.06
N GLY A 70 4.57 4.47 1.42
CA GLY A 70 5.51 5.48 0.98
C GLY A 70 6.79 5.54 1.79
N GLY A 71 7.28 6.75 2.00
CA GLY A 71 8.54 7.02 2.67
C GLY A 71 9.74 7.06 1.71
N LYS A 72 10.93 7.25 2.27
CA LYS A 72 12.20 7.31 1.51
C LYS A 72 12.48 6.02 0.73
N ALA A 73 11.93 4.89 1.18
CA ALA A 73 12.03 3.60 0.52
C ALA A 73 11.57 3.63 -0.95
N VAL A 74 10.56 4.44 -1.28
CA VAL A 74 10.06 4.59 -2.65
C VAL A 74 11.17 5.08 -3.58
N PHE A 75 11.85 6.15 -3.19
CA PHE A 75 12.89 6.79 -3.99
C PHE A 75 14.20 6.00 -4.03
N ASN A 76 14.61 5.49 -2.87
CA ASN A 76 15.95 4.92 -2.69
C ASN A 76 16.02 3.44 -3.09
N ILE A 77 14.90 2.71 -3.01
CA ILE A 77 14.89 1.26 -3.15
C ILE A 77 13.89 0.82 -4.22
N TRP A 78 12.60 1.11 -4.06
CA TRP A 78 11.55 0.53 -4.91
C TRP A 78 11.63 0.99 -6.36
N LYS A 79 11.93 2.27 -6.63
CA LYS A 79 12.14 2.79 -8.00
C LYS A 79 13.25 2.06 -8.76
N ASN A 80 14.21 1.48 -8.05
CA ASN A 80 15.35 0.80 -8.64
C ASN A 80 15.21 -0.73 -8.63
N TYR A 81 14.11 -1.26 -8.09
CA TYR A 81 13.90 -2.70 -8.03
C TYR A 81 13.25 -3.22 -9.31
N TYR A 82 14.06 -3.79 -10.19
CA TYR A 82 13.67 -4.19 -11.55
C TYR A 82 12.53 -5.20 -11.66
N LYS A 83 12.19 -5.93 -10.57
CA LYS A 83 11.08 -6.88 -10.52
C LYS A 83 9.78 -6.26 -10.00
N LEU A 84 9.77 -4.99 -9.58
CA LEU A 84 8.58 -4.41 -8.96
C LEU A 84 7.39 -4.39 -9.91
N ASP A 85 7.59 -3.98 -11.15
CA ASP A 85 6.52 -3.96 -12.16
C ASP A 85 5.93 -5.36 -12.38
N GLN A 86 6.76 -6.40 -12.39
CA GLN A 86 6.30 -7.79 -12.51
C GLN A 86 5.42 -8.20 -11.31
N ILE A 87 5.79 -7.78 -10.10
CA ILE A 87 4.99 -8.04 -8.90
C ILE A 87 3.64 -7.32 -8.98
N ILE A 88 3.63 -6.03 -9.31
CA ILE A 88 2.39 -5.25 -9.46
C ILE A 88 1.50 -5.86 -10.54
N GLU A 89 2.09 -6.27 -11.66
CA GLU A 89 1.40 -6.86 -12.79
C GLU A 89 0.64 -8.14 -12.43
N VAL A 90 1.15 -8.97 -11.50
CA VAL A 90 0.45 -10.18 -11.00
C VAL A 90 -0.95 -9.81 -10.48
N PHE A 91 -1.06 -8.75 -9.70
CA PHE A 91 -2.35 -8.30 -9.13
C PHE A 91 -3.22 -7.62 -10.18
N ILE A 92 -2.65 -6.72 -10.97
CA ILE A 92 -3.39 -5.95 -11.98
C ILE A 92 -4.02 -6.86 -13.04
N LYS A 93 -3.27 -7.84 -13.58
CA LYS A 93 -3.77 -8.78 -14.59
C LYS A 93 -4.91 -9.66 -14.09
N LYS A 94 -4.94 -9.94 -12.80
CA LYS A 94 -6.02 -10.70 -12.16
C LYS A 94 -7.20 -9.84 -11.72
N GLY A 95 -7.14 -8.53 -11.89
CA GLY A 95 -8.15 -7.59 -11.36
C GLY A 95 -8.16 -7.51 -9.84
N LEU A 96 -7.06 -7.94 -9.17
CA LEU A 96 -6.90 -7.87 -7.72
C LEU A 96 -6.49 -6.45 -7.29
N LEU A 97 -6.80 -6.11 -6.05
CA LEU A 97 -6.52 -4.78 -5.51
C LEU A 97 -5.02 -4.51 -5.39
N VAL A 98 -4.62 -3.34 -5.89
CA VAL A 98 -3.33 -2.70 -5.58
C VAL A 98 -3.58 -1.39 -4.86
N ALA A 99 -3.01 -1.22 -3.68
CA ALA A 99 -3.17 -0.04 -2.86
C ALA A 99 -1.82 0.64 -2.60
N ALA A 100 -1.71 1.95 -2.83
CA ALA A 100 -0.47 2.70 -2.68
C ALA A 100 -0.71 4.05 -2.00
N ILE A 101 0.16 4.45 -1.08
CA ILE A 101 -0.01 5.69 -0.32
C ILE A 101 1.21 6.60 -0.41
N CYS A 102 1.00 7.90 -0.30
CA CYS A 102 2.03 8.95 -0.22
C CYS A 102 2.84 9.05 -1.53
N ALA A 103 4.14 8.71 -1.51
CA ALA A 103 4.98 8.67 -2.69
C ALA A 103 4.81 7.38 -3.52
N ALA A 104 4.26 6.32 -2.94
CA ALA A 104 4.19 5.01 -3.59
C ALA A 104 3.33 4.96 -4.87
N PRO A 105 2.29 5.79 -5.09
CA PRO A 105 1.60 5.84 -6.37
C PRO A 105 2.49 6.10 -7.59
N MET A 106 3.67 6.72 -7.42
CA MET A 106 4.66 6.87 -8.51
C MET A 106 5.13 5.51 -9.07
N LEU A 107 5.15 4.47 -8.24
CA LEU A 107 5.54 3.12 -8.62
C LEU A 107 4.47 2.44 -9.49
N LEU A 108 3.26 3.00 -9.54
CA LEU A 108 2.15 2.51 -10.36
C LEU A 108 2.05 3.20 -11.72
N ASN A 109 2.98 4.11 -12.07
CA ASN A 109 2.89 4.92 -13.28
C ASN A 109 2.47 4.11 -14.52
N ASN A 110 3.11 2.97 -14.76
CA ASN A 110 2.85 2.12 -15.94
C ASN A 110 1.48 1.41 -15.91
N PHE A 111 0.72 1.50 -14.83
CA PHE A 111 -0.55 0.82 -14.60
C PHE A 111 -1.74 1.77 -14.42
N LEU A 112 -1.52 3.09 -14.52
CA LEU A 112 -2.54 4.10 -14.23
C LEU A 112 -3.33 4.58 -15.45
N ASP A 113 -3.11 4.05 -16.64
CA ASP A 113 -3.88 4.42 -17.83
C ASP A 113 -5.38 4.18 -17.62
N GLY A 114 -6.16 5.27 -17.66
CA GLY A 114 -7.61 5.25 -17.43
C GLY A 114 -8.03 5.05 -15.99
N TYR A 115 -7.13 5.32 -15.04
CA TYR A 115 -7.40 5.37 -13.60
C TYR A 115 -7.31 6.79 -13.05
N ASP A 116 -8.14 7.08 -12.07
CA ASP A 116 -7.96 8.24 -11.20
C ASP A 116 -7.00 7.86 -10.05
N PHE A 117 -6.15 8.80 -9.63
CA PHE A 117 -5.23 8.59 -8.51
C PHE A 117 -4.99 9.84 -7.70
N THR A 118 -4.48 9.67 -6.48
CA THR A 118 -3.88 10.72 -5.66
C THR A 118 -2.51 10.27 -5.15
N CYS A 119 -1.68 11.21 -4.73
CA CYS A 119 -0.36 10.93 -4.18
C CYS A 119 0.13 12.07 -3.30
N PHE A 120 1.30 11.92 -2.71
CA PHE A 120 1.95 13.01 -1.98
C PHE A 120 2.23 14.20 -2.90
N LYS A 121 2.05 15.42 -2.35
CA LYS A 121 2.25 16.67 -3.09
C LYS A 121 3.62 16.72 -3.77
N GLY A 122 3.62 16.98 -5.07
CA GLY A 122 4.80 16.99 -5.93
C GLY A 122 5.07 15.67 -6.65
N CYS A 123 4.65 14.53 -6.09
CA CYS A 123 4.86 13.23 -6.73
C CYS A 123 4.04 13.05 -8.01
N GLN A 124 2.92 13.75 -8.16
CA GLN A 124 2.12 13.70 -9.40
C GLN A 124 2.87 14.21 -10.63
N GLU A 125 3.92 15.02 -10.45
CA GLU A 125 4.73 15.55 -11.55
C GLU A 125 5.59 14.46 -12.22
N GLU A 126 5.82 13.35 -11.52
CA GLU A 126 6.55 12.19 -12.03
C GLU A 126 5.64 11.07 -12.57
N ILE A 127 4.32 11.26 -12.51
CA ILE A 127 3.32 10.30 -12.99
C ILE A 127 2.74 10.81 -14.31
N ASN A 128 3.03 10.10 -15.40
CA ASN A 128 2.64 10.52 -16.74
C ASN A 128 1.32 9.86 -17.22
N HIS A 129 0.82 8.89 -16.48
CA HIS A 129 -0.37 8.13 -16.77
C HIS A 129 -1.43 8.37 -15.69
N GLY A 130 -2.70 8.21 -16.05
CA GLY A 130 -3.80 8.40 -15.13
C GLY A 130 -4.23 9.87 -14.95
N ASN A 131 -5.29 10.05 -14.17
CA ASN A 131 -5.89 11.35 -13.89
C ASN A 131 -5.68 11.69 -12.39
N TYR A 132 -4.88 12.71 -12.12
CA TYR A 132 -4.64 13.13 -10.74
C TYR A 132 -5.86 13.82 -10.13
N ILE A 133 -6.34 13.30 -9.01
CA ILE A 133 -7.44 13.83 -8.22
C ILE A 133 -6.93 14.32 -6.87
N ASN A 134 -7.15 15.60 -6.57
CA ASN A 134 -6.72 16.19 -5.31
C ASN A 134 -7.65 15.84 -4.13
N ASN A 135 -7.81 14.53 -3.88
CA ASN A 135 -8.59 13.99 -2.76
C ASN A 135 -7.69 13.27 -1.74
N PRO A 136 -8.10 13.14 -0.48
CA PRO A 136 -7.38 12.39 0.54
C PRO A 136 -7.09 10.93 0.14
N VAL A 137 -8.13 10.24 -0.33
CA VAL A 137 -8.08 8.87 -0.84
C VAL A 137 -8.87 8.82 -2.14
N VAL A 138 -8.36 8.08 -3.11
CA VAL A 138 -9.02 7.84 -4.41
C VAL A 138 -9.13 6.33 -4.63
N VAL A 139 -10.35 5.87 -4.89
CA VAL A 139 -10.66 4.49 -5.29
C VAL A 139 -11.03 4.51 -6.77
N SER A 140 -10.24 3.86 -7.59
CA SER A 140 -10.47 3.77 -9.02
C SER A 140 -10.31 2.31 -9.46
N LYS A 141 -11.43 1.67 -9.86
CA LYS A 141 -11.45 0.25 -10.21
C LYS A 141 -10.80 -0.61 -9.11
N ASN A 142 -9.69 -1.30 -9.44
CA ASN A 142 -8.91 -2.12 -8.51
C ASN A 142 -7.62 -1.44 -8.01
N ILE A 143 -7.53 -0.12 -8.09
CA ILE A 143 -6.43 0.66 -7.51
C ILE A 143 -6.99 1.62 -6.46
N ILE A 144 -6.39 1.62 -5.26
CA ILE A 144 -6.67 2.59 -4.21
C ILE A 144 -5.38 3.36 -3.94
N THR A 145 -5.47 4.69 -4.01
CA THR A 145 -4.34 5.56 -3.66
C THR A 145 -4.71 6.53 -2.56
N ALA A 146 -3.74 6.91 -1.74
CA ALA A 146 -3.93 7.92 -0.70
C ALA A 146 -2.77 8.93 -0.67
N ARG A 147 -3.07 10.15 -0.18
CA ARG A 147 -2.17 11.29 -0.31
C ARG A 147 -0.96 11.23 0.62
N SER A 148 -1.13 10.88 1.88
CA SER A 148 -0.05 10.95 2.88
C SER A 148 -0.36 10.17 4.15
N MET A 149 0.63 10.08 5.03
CA MET A 149 0.52 9.41 6.33
C MET A 149 -0.69 9.87 7.18
N TYR A 150 -1.12 11.12 7.05
CA TYR A 150 -2.30 11.62 7.78
C TYR A 150 -3.56 10.84 7.45
N TYR A 151 -3.67 10.32 6.24
CA TYR A 151 -4.83 9.57 5.74
C TYR A 151 -4.66 8.04 5.81
N SER A 152 -3.71 7.53 6.60
CA SER A 152 -3.44 6.09 6.70
C SER A 152 -4.65 5.29 7.19
N ASN A 153 -5.42 5.83 8.15
CA ASN A 153 -6.64 5.18 8.62
C ASN A 153 -7.73 5.19 7.55
N ASP A 154 -7.95 6.33 6.88
CA ASP A 154 -8.93 6.43 5.78
C ASP A 154 -8.57 5.50 4.62
N PHE A 155 -7.29 5.41 4.28
CA PHE A 155 -6.76 4.49 3.29
C PHE A 155 -7.07 3.03 3.64
N ALA A 156 -6.80 2.62 4.87
CA ALA A 156 -7.09 1.27 5.34
C ALA A 156 -8.59 0.97 5.39
N LEU A 157 -9.41 1.94 5.78
CA LEU A 157 -10.88 1.81 5.79
C LEU A 157 -11.45 1.67 4.37
N GLU A 158 -10.92 2.40 3.38
CA GLU A 158 -11.33 2.21 1.98
C GLU A 158 -10.89 0.85 1.43
N ILE A 159 -9.73 0.32 1.84
CA ILE A 159 -9.32 -1.05 1.52
C ILE A 159 -10.32 -2.07 2.11
N ILE A 160 -10.71 -1.92 3.39
CA ILE A 160 -11.73 -2.79 4.02
C ILE A 160 -13.06 -2.71 3.27
N LYS A 161 -13.49 -1.52 2.93
CA LYS A 161 -14.74 -1.29 2.20
C LYS A 161 -14.73 -1.97 0.82
N TYR A 162 -13.61 -1.89 0.12
CA TYR A 162 -13.42 -2.53 -1.19
C TYR A 162 -13.41 -4.06 -1.09
N LEU A 163 -12.66 -4.61 -0.12
CA LEU A 163 -12.46 -6.04 0.02
C LEU A 163 -13.62 -6.77 0.70
N GLN A 164 -14.35 -6.10 1.57
CA GLN A 164 -15.43 -6.69 2.37
C GLN A 164 -16.75 -5.94 2.17
N SER A 165 -16.94 -4.79 2.87
CA SER A 165 -18.14 -3.97 2.78
C SER A 165 -18.00 -2.63 3.51
N SER A 166 -18.86 -1.68 3.17
CA SER A 166 -19.01 -0.42 3.90
C SER A 166 -19.42 -0.63 5.37
N SER A 167 -20.25 -1.64 5.64
CA SER A 167 -20.67 -1.97 7.00
C SER A 167 -19.49 -2.39 7.87
N GLN A 168 -18.61 -3.23 7.34
CA GLN A 168 -17.41 -3.69 8.06
C GLN A 168 -16.42 -2.55 8.30
N ALA A 169 -16.19 -1.71 7.29
CA ALA A 169 -15.35 -0.52 7.43
C ALA A 169 -15.88 0.41 8.54
N ASN A 170 -17.19 0.68 8.58
CA ASN A 170 -17.83 1.50 9.62
C ASN A 170 -17.70 0.89 11.03
N LEU A 171 -17.76 -0.43 11.17
CA LEU A 171 -17.53 -1.10 12.45
C LEU A 171 -16.09 -0.88 12.94
N VAL A 172 -15.11 -1.06 12.08
CA VAL A 172 -13.70 -0.83 12.43
C VAL A 172 -13.46 0.66 12.70
N GLU A 173 -14.03 1.55 11.91
CA GLU A 173 -13.92 3.00 12.13
C GLU A 173 -14.44 3.41 13.53
N LYS A 174 -15.60 2.90 13.95
CA LYS A 174 -16.12 3.14 15.31
C LYS A 174 -15.16 2.62 16.37
N GLN A 175 -14.57 1.43 16.19
CA GLN A 175 -13.60 0.88 17.14
C GLN A 175 -12.37 1.77 17.29
N ILE A 176 -11.77 2.24 16.20
CA ILE A 176 -10.58 3.09 16.27
C ILE A 176 -10.87 4.51 16.76
N LYS A 177 -12.09 4.99 16.59
CA LYS A 177 -12.57 6.29 17.13
C LYS A 177 -13.09 6.21 18.56
N SER A 178 -13.19 5.01 19.15
CA SER A 178 -13.80 4.78 20.46
C SER A 178 -15.26 5.27 20.57
N LEU A 179 -16.06 5.03 19.53
CA LEU A 179 -17.47 5.43 19.43
C LEU A 179 -18.42 4.25 19.57
#